data_659f81d9502cd02ae2afac0a2568d4e7
#
_entry.id   659f81d9502cd02ae2afac0a2568d4e7
#
_cell.length_a   1.000
_cell.length_b   1.000
_cell.length_c   1.000
_cell.angle_alpha   90.00
_cell.angle_beta   90.00
_cell.angle_gamma   90.00
#
_symmetry.space_group_name_H-M   'P 1'
#
loop_
_entity.id
_entity.type
_entity.pdbx_description
1 polymer ?
#
loop_
_entity_poly.entity_id
_entity_poly.type
_entity_poly.pdbx_seq_one_letter_code
_entity_poly.pdbx_strand_id
1 'polypeptide(L)'
;MKRRKNNVAAISPFGSGMRPLQNTDIPLIFLTRNSVNFLPSFLSHYRKIGVTRFLCIDDNSSDATRDILLQQPDVDLFKSPLRYGEADRGKLWRHELLKLYGINRWYLNVDCDEYFIYDNCEEEPLPELIANLELKGIRHCPAPMIDLYPSGPLSSAVFDGSSDIMPWKIADMFDASGYRMSADNRFMSLTGGPRGRILKEHVELMKYPLLYVETTMAFASSIHKPLPFYRNFSPIYGSLLHFKFFSDALLFAQAAVADAQYYGGSHVYKNVVDVLGAEENVSLIGPDSIRFRDSRQFTELGLFARP
;
A
#
# COMPACT_ATOMS: atom_id res chain seq x y z
N MET A 1 -13.51 31.75 -5.81
CA MET A 1 -12.76 30.82 -6.68
C MET A 1 -11.26 30.98 -6.41
N LYS A 2 -10.65 30.12 -5.56
CA LYS A 2 -9.18 30.10 -5.40
C LYS A 2 -8.59 29.50 -6.67
N ARG A 3 -7.74 30.25 -7.39
CA ARG A 3 -6.95 29.75 -8.50
C ARG A 3 -6.17 28.50 -8.02
N ARG A 4 -6.53 27.31 -8.54
CA ARG A 4 -5.62 26.15 -8.47
C ARG A 4 -4.33 26.57 -9.15
N LYS A 5 -3.28 26.82 -8.38
CA LYS A 5 -1.92 26.83 -8.92
C LYS A 5 -1.73 25.49 -9.61
N ASN A 6 -1.33 25.50 -10.87
CA ASN A 6 -0.81 24.31 -11.54
C ASN A 6 0.51 23.93 -10.85
N ASN A 7 0.39 23.25 -9.71
CA ASN A 7 1.56 22.67 -9.07
C ASN A 7 1.91 21.41 -9.89
N VAL A 8 2.78 21.58 -10.85
CA VAL A 8 3.56 20.47 -11.39
C VAL A 8 4.42 19.99 -10.22
N ALA A 9 4.17 18.79 -9.75
CA ALA A 9 5.02 18.20 -8.74
C ALA A 9 6.35 17.87 -9.40
N ALA A 10 7.29 18.79 -9.32
CA ALA A 10 8.64 18.56 -9.84
C ALA A 10 9.25 17.40 -9.05
N ILE A 11 9.53 16.30 -9.73
CA ILE A 11 10.34 15.21 -9.20
C ILE A 11 11.67 15.19 -9.95
N SER A 12 12.72 14.82 -9.26
CA SER A 12 14.06 14.69 -9.86
C SER A 12 14.72 13.41 -9.34
N PRO A 13 15.47 12.70 -10.20
CA PRO A 13 16.11 11.45 -9.78
C PRO A 13 17.25 11.72 -8.78
N PHE A 14 17.48 10.74 -7.92
CA PHE A 14 18.76 10.57 -7.23
C PHE A 14 19.71 9.72 -8.10
N GLY A 15 20.99 10.00 -8.03
CA GLY A 15 22.01 9.16 -8.68
C GLY A 15 21.98 9.19 -10.20
N SER A 16 22.09 8.03 -10.83
CA SER A 16 22.29 7.84 -12.29
C SER A 16 21.08 8.18 -13.17
N GLY A 17 19.96 8.57 -12.57
CA GLY A 17 18.79 9.00 -13.31
C GLY A 17 17.80 7.90 -13.66
N MET A 18 16.88 8.25 -14.54
CA MET A 18 15.78 7.38 -14.97
C MET A 18 16.26 6.37 -16.02
N ARG A 19 15.87 5.12 -15.88
CA ARG A 19 16.09 4.06 -16.86
C ARG A 19 14.78 3.72 -17.58
N PRO A 20 14.73 3.72 -18.91
CA PRO A 20 13.52 3.35 -19.66
C PRO A 20 13.01 1.96 -19.27
N LEU A 21 11.68 1.80 -19.20
CA LEU A 21 11.05 0.50 -19.01
C LEU A 21 11.05 -0.31 -20.31
N GLN A 22 11.36 -1.59 -20.20
CA GLN A 22 11.15 -2.56 -21.28
C GLN A 22 9.68 -2.97 -21.36
N ASN A 23 9.26 -3.56 -22.49
CA ASN A 23 7.88 -4.02 -22.65
C ASN A 23 7.50 -5.15 -21.67
N THR A 24 8.48 -5.91 -21.23
CA THR A 24 8.33 -7.02 -20.28
C THR A 24 8.37 -6.55 -18.82
N ASP A 25 8.70 -5.27 -18.55
CA ASP A 25 8.77 -4.78 -17.18
C ASP A 25 7.38 -4.69 -16.56
N ILE A 26 7.30 -5.13 -15.31
CA ILE A 26 6.17 -4.90 -14.42
C ILE A 26 6.63 -3.90 -13.35
N PRO A 27 6.37 -2.60 -13.57
CA PRO A 27 6.79 -1.56 -12.64
C PRO A 27 5.88 -1.45 -11.43
N LEU A 28 6.50 -1.20 -10.28
CA LEU A 28 5.83 -0.89 -9.04
C LEU A 28 6.16 0.55 -8.62
N ILE A 29 5.14 1.37 -8.41
CA ILE A 29 5.26 2.71 -7.84
C ILE A 29 5.01 2.65 -6.34
N PHE A 30 5.93 3.17 -5.55
CA PHE A 30 5.72 3.34 -4.12
C PHE A 30 6.30 4.66 -3.61
N LEU A 31 5.75 5.09 -2.48
CA LEU A 31 6.23 6.27 -1.77
C LEU A 31 6.81 5.82 -0.44
N THR A 32 7.86 6.47 0.01
CA THR A 32 8.53 6.07 1.24
C THR A 32 8.94 7.29 2.06
N ARG A 33 8.94 7.12 3.38
CA ARG A 33 9.57 7.99 4.36
C ARG A 33 9.90 7.18 5.61
N ASN A 34 11.18 7.12 5.95
CA ASN A 34 11.68 6.41 7.12
C ASN A 34 11.13 4.97 7.20
N SER A 35 11.35 4.21 6.13
CA SER A 35 10.79 2.85 5.99
C SER A 35 11.88 1.77 6.01
N VAL A 36 13.02 2.04 6.65
CA VAL A 36 14.16 1.13 6.70
C VAL A 36 13.75 -0.29 7.12
N ASN A 37 12.82 -0.40 8.07
CA ASN A 37 12.36 -1.69 8.60
C ASN A 37 11.58 -2.52 7.55
N PHE A 38 10.87 -1.89 6.62
CA PHE A 38 10.06 -2.59 5.63
C PHE A 38 10.83 -2.95 4.36
N LEU A 39 11.81 -2.13 3.96
CA LEU A 39 12.45 -2.23 2.65
C LEU A 39 12.99 -3.62 2.30
N PRO A 40 13.70 -4.36 3.17
CA PRO A 40 14.23 -5.68 2.82
C PRO A 40 13.13 -6.66 2.43
N SER A 41 12.12 -6.82 3.27
CA SER A 41 10.99 -7.72 3.03
C SER A 41 10.08 -7.23 1.90
N PHE A 42 9.85 -5.92 1.78
CA PHE A 42 9.06 -5.30 0.73
C PHE A 42 9.66 -5.59 -0.66
N LEU A 43 10.92 -5.28 -0.86
CA LEU A 43 11.59 -5.53 -2.13
C LEU A 43 11.65 -7.03 -2.45
N SER A 44 11.95 -7.87 -1.45
CA SER A 44 11.98 -9.33 -1.59
C SER A 44 10.64 -9.89 -2.02
N HIS A 45 9.54 -9.49 -1.35
CA HIS A 45 8.18 -9.93 -1.68
C HIS A 45 7.81 -9.59 -3.13
N TYR A 46 7.97 -8.33 -3.51
CA TYR A 46 7.55 -7.89 -4.83
C TYR A 46 8.41 -8.46 -5.96
N ARG A 47 9.72 -8.65 -5.74
CA ARG A 47 10.59 -9.39 -6.69
C ARG A 47 10.14 -10.83 -6.84
N LYS A 48 9.79 -11.49 -5.73
CA LYS A 48 9.33 -12.89 -5.76
C LYS A 48 8.06 -13.06 -6.57
N ILE A 49 7.10 -12.14 -6.47
CA ILE A 49 5.87 -12.22 -7.28
C ILE A 49 6.05 -11.73 -8.73
N GLY A 50 7.20 -11.17 -9.10
CA GLY A 50 7.52 -10.86 -10.50
C GLY A 50 7.57 -9.37 -10.86
N VAL A 51 7.61 -8.46 -9.87
CA VAL A 51 7.95 -7.06 -10.11
C VAL A 51 9.40 -6.95 -10.56
N THR A 52 9.64 -6.24 -11.65
CA THR A 52 10.98 -6.11 -12.26
C THR A 52 11.60 -4.73 -12.06
N ARG A 53 10.79 -3.72 -11.76
CA ARG A 53 11.22 -2.33 -11.62
C ARG A 53 10.48 -1.63 -10.50
N PHE A 54 11.21 -0.90 -9.69
CA PHE A 54 10.70 -0.14 -8.56
C PHE A 54 10.88 1.36 -8.83
N LEU A 55 9.78 2.10 -8.82
CA LEU A 55 9.76 3.54 -9.05
C LEU A 55 9.39 4.22 -7.73
N CYS A 56 10.38 4.74 -7.03
CA CYS A 56 10.22 5.23 -5.67
C CYS A 56 10.34 6.75 -5.60
N ILE A 57 9.49 7.38 -4.80
CA ILE A 57 9.70 8.75 -4.34
C ILE A 57 9.95 8.75 -2.84
N ASP A 58 11.11 9.26 -2.45
CA ASP A 58 11.49 9.49 -1.05
C ASP A 58 10.96 10.84 -0.57
N ASP A 59 10.04 10.84 0.40
CA ASP A 59 9.53 12.04 1.09
C ASP A 59 10.51 12.50 2.18
N ASN A 60 11.76 12.75 1.79
CA ASN A 60 12.79 13.30 2.67
C ASN A 60 13.06 12.42 3.91
N SER A 61 13.36 11.13 3.69
CA SER A 61 13.76 10.22 4.77
C SER A 61 15.02 10.71 5.49
N SER A 62 15.06 10.49 6.79
CA SER A 62 16.17 10.83 7.69
C SER A 62 16.92 9.62 8.24
N ASP A 63 16.41 8.41 7.97
CA ASP A 63 17.05 7.13 8.27
C ASP A 63 17.82 6.56 7.07
N ALA A 64 18.24 5.31 7.13
CA ALA A 64 18.98 4.64 6.05
C ALA A 64 18.13 4.25 4.82
N THR A 65 16.84 4.60 4.77
CA THR A 65 15.92 4.27 3.66
C THR A 65 16.52 4.62 2.30
N ARG A 66 17.03 5.83 2.14
CA ARG A 66 17.60 6.32 0.87
C ARG A 66 18.84 5.53 0.47
N ASP A 67 19.73 5.27 1.42
CA ASP A 67 21.00 4.59 1.15
C ASP A 67 20.75 3.14 0.70
N ILE A 68 19.79 2.47 1.32
CA ILE A 68 19.36 1.12 0.93
C ILE A 68 18.81 1.13 -0.50
N LEU A 69 17.92 2.06 -0.83
CA LEU A 69 17.28 2.13 -2.15
C LEU A 69 18.29 2.47 -3.26
N LEU A 70 19.27 3.33 -3.00
CA LEU A 70 20.30 3.68 -3.96
C LEU A 70 21.23 2.50 -4.32
N GLN A 71 21.32 1.50 -3.46
CA GLN A 71 22.12 0.29 -3.69
C GLN A 71 21.36 -0.75 -4.54
N GLN A 72 20.07 -0.56 -4.79
CA GLN A 72 19.26 -1.53 -5.54
C GLN A 72 19.35 -1.28 -7.04
N PRO A 73 19.76 -2.26 -7.86
CA PRO A 73 19.94 -2.08 -9.30
C PRO A 73 18.61 -1.93 -10.07
N ASP A 74 17.49 -2.34 -9.49
CA ASP A 74 16.16 -2.33 -10.07
C ASP A 74 15.26 -1.20 -9.53
N VAL A 75 15.81 -0.32 -8.68
CA VAL A 75 15.12 0.84 -8.13
C VAL A 75 15.53 2.13 -8.86
N ASP A 76 14.56 2.89 -9.33
CA ASP A 76 14.73 4.28 -9.74
C ASP A 76 14.17 5.18 -8.64
N LEU A 77 15.08 5.88 -7.95
CA LEU A 77 14.75 6.70 -6.78
C LEU A 77 14.67 8.18 -7.16
N PHE A 78 13.58 8.82 -6.71
CA PHE A 78 13.31 10.23 -6.95
C PHE A 78 13.11 11.00 -5.64
N LYS A 79 13.34 12.31 -5.71
CA LYS A 79 13.01 13.29 -4.67
C LYS A 79 12.08 14.35 -5.22
N SER A 80 11.40 15.06 -4.33
CA SER A 80 10.56 16.21 -4.65
C SER A 80 10.85 17.35 -3.67
N PRO A 81 10.73 18.62 -4.10
CA PRO A 81 10.71 19.76 -3.18
C PRO A 81 9.42 19.85 -2.35
N LEU A 82 8.35 19.15 -2.79
CA LEU A 82 7.09 19.09 -2.08
C LEU A 82 7.14 17.95 -1.04
N ARG A 83 6.41 18.15 0.07
CA ARG A 83 6.14 17.11 1.04
C ARG A 83 4.88 16.32 0.63
N TYR A 84 4.68 15.16 1.25
CA TYR A 84 3.57 14.24 0.96
C TYR A 84 2.19 14.94 0.93
N GLY A 85 1.89 15.76 1.94
CA GLY A 85 0.62 16.51 2.01
C GLY A 85 0.47 17.55 0.89
N GLU A 86 1.55 18.26 0.53
CA GLU A 86 1.60 19.24 -0.55
C GLU A 86 1.46 18.62 -1.93
N ALA A 87 1.94 17.38 -2.09
CA ALA A 87 1.79 16.54 -3.29
C ALA A 87 0.41 15.86 -3.38
N ASP A 88 -0.60 16.42 -2.72
CA ASP A 88 -1.97 15.86 -2.62
C ASP A 88 -1.95 14.39 -2.14
N ARG A 89 -1.22 14.15 -1.05
CA ARG A 89 -0.98 12.84 -0.47
C ARG A 89 -0.33 11.87 -1.47
N GLY A 90 0.69 12.36 -2.14
CA GLY A 90 1.50 11.62 -3.11
C GLY A 90 0.82 11.37 -4.46
N LYS A 91 -0.45 11.80 -4.65
CA LYS A 91 -1.14 11.63 -5.93
C LYS A 91 -0.44 12.32 -7.09
N LEU A 92 0.04 13.56 -6.88
CA LEU A 92 0.77 14.31 -7.90
C LEU A 92 2.07 13.60 -8.27
N TRP A 93 2.79 13.06 -7.32
CA TRP A 93 4.02 12.30 -7.54
C TRP A 93 3.80 11.04 -8.39
N ARG A 94 2.75 10.27 -8.07
CA ARG A 94 2.38 9.09 -8.85
C ARG A 94 2.05 9.45 -10.30
N HIS A 95 1.32 10.54 -10.53
CA HIS A 95 1.05 11.03 -11.88
C HIS A 95 2.32 11.44 -12.63
N GLU A 96 3.28 12.09 -11.97
CA GLU A 96 4.56 12.46 -12.62
C GLU A 96 5.37 11.20 -12.99
N LEU A 97 5.42 10.18 -12.13
CA LEU A 97 6.06 8.92 -12.48
C LEU A 97 5.38 8.25 -13.69
N LEU A 98 4.05 8.19 -13.72
CA LEU A 98 3.32 7.65 -14.88
C LEU A 98 3.61 8.42 -16.17
N LYS A 99 3.76 9.74 -16.11
CA LYS A 99 4.16 10.56 -17.28
C LYS A 99 5.59 10.26 -17.75
N LEU A 100 6.50 10.08 -16.80
CA LEU A 100 7.91 9.79 -17.10
C LEU A 100 8.12 8.42 -17.71
N TYR A 101 7.43 7.39 -17.17
CA TYR A 101 7.65 5.99 -17.54
C TYR A 101 6.69 5.47 -18.60
N GLY A 102 5.68 6.26 -18.94
CA GLY A 102 4.75 5.97 -20.03
C GLY A 102 3.50 5.21 -19.60
N ILE A 103 2.63 5.01 -20.57
CA ILE A 103 1.31 4.39 -20.44
C ILE A 103 1.21 3.14 -21.32
N ASN A 104 0.01 2.55 -21.39
CA ASN A 104 -0.31 1.31 -22.11
C ASN A 104 0.41 0.09 -21.51
N ARG A 105 0.45 0.04 -20.17
CA ARG A 105 0.99 -1.09 -19.40
C ARG A 105 0.39 -1.17 -18.01
N TRP A 106 0.61 -2.31 -17.37
CA TRP A 106 0.25 -2.51 -15.98
C TRP A 106 1.27 -1.85 -15.04
N TYR A 107 0.77 -1.32 -13.94
CA TYR A 107 1.54 -0.81 -12.80
C TYR A 107 0.97 -1.36 -11.50
N LEU A 108 1.84 -1.77 -10.61
CA LEU A 108 1.51 -1.83 -9.19
C LEU A 108 1.70 -0.45 -8.56
N ASN A 109 0.84 -0.11 -7.60
CA ASN A 109 0.85 1.17 -6.91
C ASN A 109 0.45 0.97 -5.44
N VAL A 110 1.44 0.93 -4.56
CA VAL A 110 1.30 0.56 -3.15
C VAL A 110 2.04 1.53 -2.24
N ASP A 111 1.84 1.40 -0.93
CA ASP A 111 2.65 2.04 0.09
C ASP A 111 3.65 1.02 0.68
N CYS A 112 4.72 1.46 1.36
CA CYS A 112 5.84 0.59 1.74
C CYS A 112 5.46 -0.45 2.83
N ASP A 113 4.35 -0.23 3.53
CA ASP A 113 3.78 -1.11 4.55
C ASP A 113 2.64 -2.01 4.01
N GLU A 114 2.51 -2.11 2.68
CA GLU A 114 1.47 -2.86 1.99
C GLU A 114 2.07 -3.97 1.11
N TYR A 115 1.57 -5.19 1.25
CA TYR A 115 2.02 -6.37 0.51
C TYR A 115 0.86 -6.94 -0.29
N PHE A 116 0.91 -6.79 -1.61
CA PHE A 116 -0.12 -7.31 -2.49
C PHE A 116 -0.02 -8.82 -2.59
N ILE A 117 -1.13 -9.50 -2.26
CA ILE A 117 -1.30 -10.94 -2.42
C ILE A 117 -2.55 -11.25 -3.26
N TYR A 118 -2.55 -12.38 -3.93
CA TYR A 118 -3.65 -12.94 -4.71
C TYR A 118 -3.65 -14.46 -4.57
N ASP A 119 -4.70 -15.14 -5.00
CA ASP A 119 -4.80 -16.60 -4.84
C ASP A 119 -3.54 -17.29 -5.38
N ASN A 120 -2.90 -18.10 -4.55
CA ASN A 120 -1.69 -18.85 -4.87
C ASN A 120 -0.45 -18.00 -5.31
N CYS A 121 -0.33 -16.76 -4.86
CA CYS A 121 0.77 -15.85 -5.25
C CYS A 121 2.16 -16.34 -4.80
N GLU A 122 2.24 -17.32 -3.93
CA GLU A 122 3.48 -17.98 -3.52
C GLU A 122 4.09 -18.82 -4.66
N GLU A 123 3.25 -19.33 -5.58
CA GLU A 123 3.61 -20.24 -6.67
C GLU A 123 3.34 -19.64 -8.06
N GLU A 124 2.27 -18.85 -8.20
CA GLU A 124 1.87 -18.24 -9.44
C GLU A 124 2.37 -16.79 -9.53
N PRO A 125 3.23 -16.43 -10.50
CA PRO A 125 3.77 -15.10 -10.61
C PRO A 125 2.75 -14.10 -11.16
N LEU A 126 2.92 -12.81 -10.82
CA LEU A 126 2.04 -11.70 -11.20
C LEU A 126 1.71 -11.60 -12.71
N PRO A 127 2.61 -11.94 -13.66
CA PRO A 127 2.24 -12.00 -15.08
C PRO A 127 1.07 -12.94 -15.39
N GLU A 128 0.91 -14.04 -14.68
CA GLU A 128 -0.20 -14.97 -14.86
C GLU A 128 -1.52 -14.37 -14.39
N LEU A 129 -1.53 -13.72 -13.23
CA LEU A 129 -2.69 -12.94 -12.79
C LEU A 129 -3.05 -11.86 -13.82
N ILE A 130 -2.07 -11.11 -14.32
CA ILE A 130 -2.27 -10.07 -15.33
C ILE A 130 -2.90 -10.65 -16.59
N ALA A 131 -2.39 -11.77 -17.10
CA ALA A 131 -2.96 -12.44 -18.28
C ALA A 131 -4.43 -12.84 -18.06
N ASN A 132 -4.76 -13.38 -16.90
CA ASN A 132 -6.12 -13.75 -16.55
C ASN A 132 -7.04 -12.52 -16.44
N LEU A 133 -6.57 -11.41 -15.88
CA LEU A 133 -7.33 -10.15 -15.83
C LEU A 133 -7.57 -9.59 -17.24
N GLU A 134 -6.58 -9.67 -18.12
CA GLU A 134 -6.70 -9.24 -19.53
C GLU A 134 -7.72 -10.05 -20.30
N LEU A 135 -7.72 -11.37 -20.15
CA LEU A 135 -8.71 -12.26 -20.77
C LEU A 135 -10.15 -11.92 -20.35
N LYS A 136 -10.33 -11.42 -19.12
CA LYS A 136 -11.62 -10.98 -18.59
C LYS A 136 -11.94 -9.51 -18.90
N GLY A 137 -11.06 -8.80 -19.60
CA GLY A 137 -11.22 -7.37 -19.90
C GLY A 137 -11.09 -6.46 -18.66
N ILE A 138 -10.53 -6.95 -17.55
CA ILE A 138 -10.36 -6.21 -16.32
C ILE A 138 -9.10 -5.36 -16.44
N ARG A 139 -9.19 -4.09 -16.06
CA ARG A 139 -8.10 -3.11 -16.13
C ARG A 139 -7.79 -2.45 -14.79
N HIS A 140 -8.69 -2.56 -13.83
CA HIS A 140 -8.51 -2.13 -12.44
C HIS A 140 -8.76 -3.34 -11.53
N CYS A 141 -7.77 -3.73 -10.74
CA CYS A 141 -7.89 -4.84 -9.78
C CYS A 141 -8.18 -4.25 -8.39
N PRO A 142 -9.41 -4.35 -7.88
CA PRO A 142 -9.69 -3.96 -6.50
C PRO A 142 -9.03 -4.94 -5.55
N ALA A 143 -8.41 -4.40 -4.51
CA ALA A 143 -7.76 -5.15 -3.45
C ALA A 143 -7.95 -4.42 -2.12
N PRO A 144 -8.77 -4.94 -1.21
CA PRO A 144 -8.93 -4.35 0.11
C PRO A 144 -7.63 -4.44 0.92
N MET A 145 -7.36 -3.43 1.73
CA MET A 145 -6.35 -3.51 2.78
C MET A 145 -6.90 -4.35 3.93
N ILE A 146 -6.16 -5.38 4.30
CA ILE A 146 -6.43 -6.20 5.49
C ILE A 146 -5.29 -5.94 6.47
N ASP A 147 -5.63 -5.35 7.61
CA ASP A 147 -4.64 -5.07 8.64
C ASP A 147 -4.23 -6.35 9.35
N LEU A 148 -2.92 -6.61 9.39
CA LEU A 148 -2.35 -7.66 10.20
C LEU A 148 -1.78 -7.09 11.50
N TYR A 149 -1.87 -7.88 12.56
CA TYR A 149 -1.43 -7.53 13.90
C TYR A 149 -0.91 -8.76 14.65
N PRO A 150 -0.11 -8.59 15.72
CA PRO A 150 0.48 -9.70 16.43
C PRO A 150 -0.56 -10.50 17.24
N SER A 151 -0.29 -11.79 17.44
CA SER A 151 -1.08 -12.68 18.32
C SER A 151 -0.86 -12.40 19.82
N GLY A 152 0.13 -11.60 20.16
CA GLY A 152 0.43 -11.14 21.53
C GLY A 152 0.29 -9.62 21.67
N PRO A 153 0.75 -9.05 22.82
CA PRO A 153 0.75 -7.63 23.01
C PRO A 153 1.67 -6.91 22.00
N LEU A 154 1.29 -5.70 21.61
CA LEU A 154 2.06 -4.90 20.63
C LEU A 154 3.52 -4.69 21.06
N SER A 155 3.77 -4.52 22.36
CA SER A 155 5.11 -4.30 22.91
C SER A 155 6.11 -5.43 22.58
N SER A 156 5.63 -6.64 22.33
CA SER A 156 6.46 -7.80 21.95
C SER A 156 6.68 -7.96 20.45
N ALA A 157 5.95 -7.24 19.63
CA ALA A 157 5.97 -7.37 18.15
C ALA A 157 7.05 -6.48 17.54
N VAL A 158 8.32 -6.83 17.71
CA VAL A 158 9.44 -6.07 17.15
C VAL A 158 9.66 -6.44 15.68
N PHE A 159 9.56 -5.44 14.79
CA PHE A 159 9.86 -5.56 13.38
C PHE A 159 10.87 -4.48 12.98
N ASP A 160 12.14 -4.83 12.99
CA ASP A 160 13.26 -3.90 12.81
C ASP A 160 13.95 -3.96 11.44
N GLY A 161 13.48 -4.85 10.56
CA GLY A 161 14.07 -5.05 9.23
C GLY A 161 15.48 -5.64 9.23
N SER A 162 15.96 -6.13 10.37
CA SER A 162 17.30 -6.71 10.51
C SER A 162 17.49 -8.06 9.79
N SER A 163 16.41 -8.64 9.30
CA SER A 163 16.37 -9.89 8.56
C SER A 163 15.35 -9.84 7.43
N ASP A 164 15.46 -10.76 6.46
CA ASP A 164 14.48 -10.94 5.37
C ASP A 164 13.15 -11.55 5.85
N ILE A 165 12.86 -11.43 7.14
CA ILE A 165 11.61 -11.93 7.71
C ILE A 165 10.44 -11.12 7.19
N MET A 166 9.46 -11.81 6.61
CA MET A 166 8.22 -11.18 6.19
C MET A 166 7.41 -10.70 7.41
N PRO A 167 6.79 -9.49 7.36
CA PRO A 167 6.12 -8.89 8.51
C PRO A 167 4.99 -9.75 9.09
N TRP A 168 4.34 -10.60 8.28
CA TRP A 168 3.32 -11.56 8.76
C TRP A 168 3.86 -12.72 9.60
N LYS A 169 5.17 -12.82 9.77
CA LYS A 169 5.76 -13.75 10.74
C LYS A 169 5.73 -13.23 12.16
N ILE A 170 5.52 -11.92 12.31
CA ILE A 170 5.43 -11.21 13.60
C ILE A 170 4.00 -10.70 13.82
N ALA A 171 3.44 -9.97 12.88
CA ALA A 171 2.03 -9.57 12.87
C ALA A 171 1.24 -10.61 12.07
N ASP A 172 0.86 -11.70 12.72
CA ASP A 172 0.40 -12.95 12.11
C ASP A 172 -1.11 -13.20 12.20
N MET A 173 -1.87 -12.23 12.74
CA MET A 173 -3.31 -12.32 12.92
C MET A 173 -4.02 -11.26 12.06
N PHE A 174 -5.23 -11.58 11.61
CA PHE A 174 -6.15 -10.64 10.98
C PHE A 174 -7.59 -10.95 11.37
N ASP A 175 -8.52 -10.00 11.19
CA ASP A 175 -9.94 -10.24 11.41
C ASP A 175 -10.54 -10.91 10.15
N ALA A 176 -11.10 -12.11 10.28
CA ALA A 176 -11.75 -12.83 9.18
C ALA A 176 -13.14 -12.27 8.84
N SER A 177 -13.74 -11.49 9.72
CA SER A 177 -15.04 -10.85 9.55
C SER A 177 -15.05 -9.42 10.13
N GLY A 178 -16.23 -8.82 10.30
CA GLY A 178 -16.32 -7.47 10.86
C GLY A 178 -16.08 -6.36 9.84
N TYR A 179 -16.10 -6.69 8.55
CA TYR A 179 -16.02 -5.73 7.45
C TYR A 179 -17.40 -5.39 6.89
N ARG A 180 -17.55 -4.16 6.42
CA ARG A 180 -18.75 -3.69 5.73
C ARG A 180 -18.38 -3.25 4.32
N MET A 181 -18.92 -3.94 3.33
CA MET A 181 -18.81 -3.56 1.92
C MET A 181 -20.01 -2.71 1.50
N SER A 182 -19.76 -1.68 0.73
CA SER A 182 -20.75 -0.86 0.05
C SER A 182 -20.21 -0.40 -1.30
N ALA A 183 -21.05 0.17 -2.14
CA ALA A 183 -20.64 0.75 -3.41
C ALA A 183 -21.49 1.99 -3.73
N ASP A 184 -20.88 2.96 -4.37
CA ASP A 184 -21.57 4.05 -5.04
C ASP A 184 -21.36 3.92 -6.57
N ASN A 185 -21.64 4.95 -7.34
CA ASN A 185 -21.44 4.94 -8.79
C ASN A 185 -19.98 5.19 -9.23
N ARG A 186 -19.03 5.22 -8.32
CA ARG A 186 -17.61 5.55 -8.57
C ARG A 186 -16.65 4.44 -8.14
N PHE A 187 -16.91 3.78 -7.02
CA PHE A 187 -16.00 2.76 -6.49
C PHE A 187 -16.71 1.85 -5.48
N MET A 188 -16.11 0.69 -5.23
CA MET A 188 -16.44 -0.16 -4.10
C MET A 188 -15.74 0.37 -2.86
N SER A 189 -16.41 0.34 -1.72
CA SER A 189 -15.91 0.78 -0.41
C SER A 189 -15.91 -0.38 0.56
N LEU A 190 -14.83 -0.54 1.31
CA LEU A 190 -14.72 -1.47 2.43
C LEU A 190 -14.28 -0.71 3.67
N THR A 191 -14.97 -0.94 4.79
CA THR A 191 -14.61 -0.38 6.10
C THR A 191 -14.69 -1.46 7.16
N GLY A 192 -14.08 -1.27 8.33
CA GLY A 192 -14.13 -2.23 9.44
C GLY A 192 -12.78 -2.82 9.81
N GLY A 193 -12.75 -4.11 10.14
CA GLY A 193 -11.57 -4.80 10.63
C GLY A 193 -11.07 -4.24 11.97
N PRO A 194 -9.79 -4.50 12.35
CA PRO A 194 -9.26 -4.12 13.65
C PRO A 194 -9.29 -2.59 13.87
N ARG A 195 -9.09 -1.78 12.83
CA ARG A 195 -9.22 -0.31 12.95
C ARG A 195 -10.65 0.12 13.30
N GLY A 196 -11.65 -0.48 12.65
CA GLY A 196 -13.05 -0.21 12.96
C GLY A 196 -13.44 -0.67 14.36
N ARG A 197 -12.96 -1.86 14.77
CA ARG A 197 -13.25 -2.47 16.07
C ARG A 197 -12.61 -1.73 17.23
N ILE A 198 -11.33 -1.36 17.10
CA ILE A 198 -10.50 -0.81 18.18
C ILE A 198 -10.50 0.71 18.17
N LEU A 199 -10.21 1.32 17.01
CA LEU A 199 -10.10 2.77 16.87
C LEU A 199 -11.43 3.46 16.63
N LYS A 200 -12.54 2.69 16.43
CA LYS A 200 -13.87 3.20 16.05
C LYS A 200 -13.85 4.06 14.79
N GLU A 201 -12.92 3.78 13.88
CA GLU A 201 -12.71 4.53 12.64
C GLU A 201 -13.38 3.87 11.44
N HIS A 202 -13.98 4.70 10.58
CA HIS A 202 -14.51 4.28 9.28
C HIS A 202 -13.52 4.62 8.15
N VAL A 203 -12.30 4.05 8.24
CA VAL A 203 -11.26 4.27 7.24
C VAL A 203 -11.59 3.47 5.99
N GLU A 204 -11.44 4.10 4.81
CA GLU A 204 -11.57 3.41 3.52
C GLU A 204 -10.43 2.42 3.33
N LEU A 205 -10.79 1.15 3.21
CA LEU A 205 -9.84 0.04 3.04
C LEU A 205 -9.72 -0.41 1.58
N MET A 206 -10.69 -0.12 0.70
CA MET A 206 -10.59 -0.52 -0.69
C MET A 206 -9.54 0.29 -1.42
N LYS A 207 -8.61 -0.40 -2.08
CA LYS A 207 -7.61 0.15 -3.00
C LYS A 207 -7.67 -0.56 -4.36
N TYR A 208 -6.95 -0.03 -5.31
CA TYR A 208 -6.78 -0.58 -6.64
C TYR A 208 -5.27 -0.57 -6.96
N PRO A 209 -4.49 -1.49 -6.35
CA PRO A 209 -3.03 -1.46 -6.50
C PRO A 209 -2.55 -1.84 -7.90
N LEU A 210 -3.20 -2.77 -8.56
CA LEU A 210 -2.81 -3.24 -9.90
C LEU A 210 -3.73 -2.62 -10.95
N LEU A 211 -3.16 -1.72 -11.77
CA LEU A 211 -3.88 -0.88 -12.73
C LEU A 211 -3.23 -0.96 -14.12
N TYR A 212 -4.03 -1.17 -15.16
CA TYR A 212 -3.60 -0.92 -16.53
C TYR A 212 -3.71 0.59 -16.82
N VAL A 213 -2.57 1.24 -16.98
CA VAL A 213 -2.49 2.68 -17.20
C VAL A 213 -2.57 2.99 -18.67
N GLU A 214 -3.54 3.79 -19.05
CA GLU A 214 -3.75 4.32 -20.40
C GLU A 214 -4.17 5.79 -20.33
N THR A 215 -4.43 6.44 -21.47
CA THR A 215 -4.72 7.88 -21.53
C THR A 215 -5.93 8.33 -20.70
N THR A 216 -6.90 7.45 -20.47
CA THR A 216 -8.12 7.72 -19.69
C THR A 216 -7.93 7.48 -18.19
N MET A 217 -6.83 6.81 -17.79
CA MET A 217 -6.55 6.51 -16.39
C MET A 217 -6.03 7.74 -15.66
N ALA A 218 -6.60 8.01 -14.50
CA ALA A 218 -6.10 9.00 -13.54
C ALA A 218 -6.58 8.65 -12.12
N PHE A 219 -5.91 9.20 -11.11
CA PHE A 219 -6.45 9.19 -9.76
C PHE A 219 -7.36 10.40 -9.57
N ALA A 220 -8.63 10.19 -9.21
CA ALA A 220 -9.60 11.26 -9.04
C ALA A 220 -9.30 12.08 -7.75
N SER A 221 -10.10 11.93 -6.72
CA SER A 221 -9.88 12.64 -5.45
C SER A 221 -8.81 11.97 -4.57
N SER A 222 -8.49 10.71 -4.81
CA SER A 222 -7.47 9.94 -4.09
C SER A 222 -7.01 8.73 -4.92
N ILE A 223 -5.93 8.08 -4.49
CA ILE A 223 -5.44 6.83 -5.08
C ILE A 223 -6.40 5.65 -4.90
N HIS A 224 -7.36 5.75 -3.97
CA HIS A 224 -8.44 4.78 -3.79
C HIS A 224 -9.55 4.88 -4.85
N LYS A 225 -9.49 5.85 -5.76
CA LYS A 225 -10.57 6.17 -6.71
C LYS A 225 -10.00 6.42 -8.11
N PRO A 226 -9.49 5.37 -8.79
CA PRO A 226 -8.99 5.53 -10.13
C PRO A 226 -10.12 5.78 -11.13
N LEU A 227 -9.82 6.51 -12.19
CA LEU A 227 -10.66 6.70 -13.37
C LEU A 227 -10.23 5.73 -14.48
N PRO A 228 -11.13 5.32 -15.36
CA PRO A 228 -12.58 5.63 -15.35
C PRO A 228 -13.33 4.77 -14.32
N PHE A 229 -14.30 5.35 -13.65
CA PHE A 229 -14.99 4.72 -12.52
C PHE A 229 -15.67 3.38 -12.84
N TYR A 230 -16.17 3.17 -14.04
CA TYR A 230 -16.83 1.92 -14.44
C TYR A 230 -15.92 0.68 -14.32
N ARG A 231 -14.60 0.86 -14.28
CA ARG A 231 -13.62 -0.23 -14.12
C ARG A 231 -13.41 -0.65 -12.66
N ASN A 232 -13.97 0.08 -11.72
CA ASN A 232 -13.75 -0.14 -10.29
C ASN A 232 -14.65 -1.25 -9.68
N PHE A 233 -15.44 -1.94 -10.51
CA PHE A 233 -16.48 -2.89 -10.05
C PHE A 233 -16.21 -4.34 -10.48
N SER A 234 -14.97 -4.70 -10.71
CA SER A 234 -14.60 -6.10 -10.94
C SER A 234 -14.64 -6.91 -9.63
N PRO A 235 -14.69 -8.24 -9.70
CA PRO A 235 -14.47 -9.07 -8.53
C PRO A 235 -13.12 -8.79 -7.86
N ILE A 236 -13.02 -9.07 -6.57
CA ILE A 236 -11.78 -8.92 -5.79
C ILE A 236 -10.91 -10.16 -6.03
N TYR A 237 -9.74 -9.98 -6.64
CA TYR A 237 -8.79 -11.06 -6.91
C TYR A 237 -7.55 -11.01 -6.04
N GLY A 238 -7.42 -10.00 -5.18
CA GLY A 238 -6.28 -9.86 -4.31
C GLY A 238 -6.58 -8.97 -3.11
N SER A 239 -5.60 -8.83 -2.24
CA SER A 239 -5.65 -7.95 -1.06
C SER A 239 -4.29 -7.31 -0.84
N LEU A 240 -4.27 -6.23 -0.08
CA LEU A 240 -3.07 -5.65 0.48
C LEU A 240 -2.99 -6.06 1.95
N LEU A 241 -2.06 -6.96 2.31
CA LEU A 241 -1.70 -7.17 3.70
C LEU A 241 -1.05 -5.89 4.19
N HIS A 242 -1.59 -5.29 5.24
CA HIS A 242 -1.19 -3.96 5.68
C HIS A 242 -0.68 -4.00 7.12
N PHE A 243 0.48 -3.40 7.36
CA PHE A 243 1.24 -3.57 8.59
C PHE A 243 1.48 -2.24 9.30
N LYS A 244 0.66 -1.95 10.32
CA LYS A 244 0.79 -0.75 11.16
C LYS A 244 0.92 -1.05 12.65
N PHE A 245 0.79 -2.31 13.04
CA PHE A 245 0.64 -2.71 14.44
C PHE A 245 1.86 -3.52 14.90
N PHE A 246 2.98 -2.81 15.08
CA PHE A 246 4.21 -3.32 15.68
C PHE A 246 4.51 -2.58 17.00
N SER A 247 5.57 -2.93 17.67
CA SER A 247 5.98 -2.35 18.95
C SER A 247 6.22 -0.84 18.89
N ASP A 248 6.56 -0.30 17.73
CA ASP A 248 6.77 1.13 17.45
C ASP A 248 5.51 1.87 16.96
N ALA A 249 4.36 1.21 16.90
CA ALA A 249 3.12 1.78 16.35
C ALA A 249 2.71 3.11 17.03
N LEU A 250 2.88 3.20 18.35
CA LEU A 250 2.59 4.42 19.10
C LEU A 250 3.56 5.56 18.72
N LEU A 251 4.86 5.26 18.63
CA LEU A 251 5.89 6.24 18.26
C LEU A 251 5.67 6.74 16.84
N PHE A 252 5.35 5.83 15.93
CA PHE A 252 5.00 6.19 14.56
C PHE A 252 3.76 7.10 14.50
N ALA A 253 2.70 6.77 15.25
CA ALA A 253 1.49 7.58 15.30
C ALA A 253 1.75 8.98 15.86
N GLN A 254 2.54 9.11 16.93
CA GLN A 254 2.96 10.39 17.50
C GLN A 254 3.74 11.23 16.49
N ALA A 255 4.70 10.63 15.78
CA ALA A 255 5.46 11.30 14.73
C ALA A 255 4.55 11.74 13.56
N ALA A 256 3.59 10.91 13.14
CA ALA A 256 2.62 11.24 12.11
C ALA A 256 1.68 12.39 12.48
N VAL A 257 1.29 12.48 13.77
CA VAL A 257 0.53 13.62 14.30
C VAL A 257 1.37 14.90 14.28
N ALA A 258 2.63 14.84 14.70
CA ALA A 258 3.53 15.98 14.72
C ALA A 258 3.85 16.50 13.31
N ASP A 259 4.05 15.61 12.34
CA ASP A 259 4.34 15.96 10.93
C ASP A 259 3.10 16.50 10.17
N ALA A 260 1.90 16.13 10.58
CA ALA A 260 0.59 16.58 10.05
C ALA A 260 0.42 16.47 8.51
N GLN A 261 1.14 15.55 7.84
CA GLN A 261 1.11 15.38 6.39
C GLN A 261 -0.05 14.50 5.89
N TYR A 262 -0.65 13.69 6.77
CA TYR A 262 -1.70 12.76 6.42
C TYR A 262 -3.08 13.40 6.34
N TYR A 263 -4.08 12.64 5.84
CA TYR A 263 -5.45 13.11 5.66
C TYR A 263 -6.04 13.71 6.94
N GLY A 264 -6.76 14.83 6.81
CA GLY A 264 -7.43 15.50 7.92
C GLY A 264 -6.47 15.99 9.02
N GLY A 265 -5.20 16.31 8.70
CA GLY A 265 -4.20 16.70 9.67
C GLY A 265 -3.82 15.56 10.61
N SER A 266 -3.74 14.35 10.05
CA SER A 266 -3.37 13.11 10.77
C SER A 266 -4.37 12.69 11.87
N HIS A 267 -5.64 13.05 11.73
CA HIS A 267 -6.66 12.83 12.78
C HIS A 267 -6.81 11.34 13.15
N VAL A 268 -6.72 10.42 12.19
CA VAL A 268 -6.75 8.96 12.45
C VAL A 268 -5.60 8.55 13.37
N TYR A 269 -4.42 9.14 13.21
CA TYR A 269 -3.28 8.85 14.06
C TYR A 269 -3.44 9.41 15.49
N LYS A 270 -4.23 10.47 15.70
CA LYS A 270 -4.58 10.93 17.06
C LYS A 270 -5.35 9.86 17.82
N ASN A 271 -6.34 9.22 17.19
CA ASN A 271 -7.08 8.11 17.79
C ASN A 271 -6.17 6.90 18.07
N VAL A 272 -5.18 6.62 17.21
CA VAL A 272 -4.17 5.60 17.48
C VAL A 272 -3.36 5.97 18.74
N VAL A 273 -2.92 7.22 18.87
CA VAL A 273 -2.19 7.71 20.05
C VAL A 273 -3.04 7.57 21.31
N ASP A 274 -4.32 7.96 21.25
CA ASP A 274 -5.23 7.89 22.39
C ASP A 274 -5.46 6.45 22.85
N VAL A 275 -5.68 5.52 21.91
CA VAL A 275 -5.96 4.11 22.21
C VAL A 275 -4.70 3.37 22.67
N LEU A 276 -3.60 3.50 21.92
CA LEU A 276 -2.36 2.77 22.25
C LEU A 276 -1.59 3.40 23.42
N GLY A 277 -1.82 4.68 23.70
CA GLY A 277 -1.22 5.36 24.85
C GLY A 277 -1.96 5.14 26.17
N ALA A 278 -3.18 4.59 26.14
CA ALA A 278 -3.99 4.35 27.33
C ALA A 278 -3.55 3.10 28.13
N GLU A 279 -2.90 2.14 27.49
CA GLU A 279 -2.53 0.85 28.08
C GLU A 279 -1.11 0.44 27.65
N GLU A 280 -0.30 -0.06 28.57
CA GLU A 280 1.07 -0.52 28.27
C GLU A 280 1.12 -1.79 27.41
N ASN A 281 0.09 -2.66 27.48
CA ASN A 281 0.06 -3.98 26.84
C ASN A 281 -1.18 -4.16 26.00
N VAL A 282 -1.36 -3.30 24.97
CA VAL A 282 -2.48 -3.40 24.06
C VAL A 282 -2.40 -4.69 23.25
N SER A 283 -3.48 -5.50 23.32
CA SER A 283 -3.69 -6.62 22.41
C SER A 283 -4.81 -6.29 21.43
N LEU A 284 -4.58 -6.58 20.14
CA LEU A 284 -5.57 -6.38 19.09
C LEU A 284 -6.43 -7.63 18.84
N ILE A 285 -6.22 -8.71 19.58
CA ILE A 285 -6.99 -9.94 19.44
C ILE A 285 -8.47 -9.70 19.77
N GLY A 286 -9.34 -10.24 18.95
CA GLY A 286 -10.80 -10.20 19.09
C GLY A 286 -11.46 -11.51 18.68
N PRO A 287 -12.79 -11.60 18.73
CA PRO A 287 -13.50 -12.84 18.43
C PRO A 287 -13.36 -13.32 16.98
N ASP A 288 -13.09 -12.40 16.05
CA ASP A 288 -12.92 -12.68 14.61
C ASP A 288 -11.47 -12.88 14.20
N SER A 289 -10.52 -12.80 15.14
CA SER A 289 -9.10 -12.94 14.89
C SER A 289 -8.73 -14.35 14.49
N ILE A 290 -8.10 -14.51 13.33
CA ILE A 290 -7.53 -15.77 12.88
C ILE A 290 -6.08 -15.57 12.42
N ARG A 291 -5.29 -16.65 12.46
CA ARG A 291 -3.89 -16.61 12.04
C ARG A 291 -3.79 -16.63 10.52
N PHE A 292 -2.98 -15.73 9.97
CA PHE A 292 -2.60 -15.75 8.57
C PHE A 292 -1.67 -16.93 8.28
N ARG A 293 -1.96 -17.66 7.24
CA ARG A 293 -1.24 -18.85 6.80
C ARG A 293 -0.54 -18.62 5.46
N ASP A 294 -1.32 -18.35 4.42
CA ASP A 294 -0.90 -18.16 3.03
C ASP A 294 -2.01 -17.43 2.25
N SER A 295 -1.76 -17.09 0.98
CA SER A 295 -2.71 -16.35 0.14
C SER A 295 -3.99 -17.13 -0.17
N ARG A 296 -3.93 -18.47 -0.25
CA ARG A 296 -5.11 -19.33 -0.53
C ARG A 296 -6.17 -19.25 0.56
N GLN A 297 -5.75 -18.92 1.79
CA GLN A 297 -6.69 -18.78 2.92
C GLN A 297 -7.78 -17.73 2.63
N PHE A 298 -7.45 -16.65 1.91
CA PHE A 298 -8.42 -15.62 1.55
C PHE A 298 -9.47 -16.12 0.56
N THR A 299 -9.08 -16.98 -0.38
CA THR A 299 -10.01 -17.66 -1.29
C THR A 299 -10.90 -18.67 -0.56
N GLU A 300 -10.32 -19.45 0.38
CA GLU A 300 -11.05 -20.39 1.21
C GLU A 300 -12.10 -19.69 2.09
N LEU A 301 -11.81 -18.48 2.55
CA LEU A 301 -12.74 -17.64 3.32
C LEU A 301 -13.75 -16.88 2.44
N GLY A 302 -13.65 -17.00 1.11
CA GLY A 302 -14.51 -16.26 0.18
C GLY A 302 -14.22 -14.77 0.09
N LEU A 303 -13.04 -14.33 0.53
CA LEU A 303 -12.58 -12.94 0.44
C LEU A 303 -12.04 -12.61 -0.96
N PHE A 304 -11.53 -13.60 -1.69
CA PHE A 304 -11.11 -13.49 -3.09
C PHE A 304 -11.98 -14.32 -4.00
N ALA A 305 -12.18 -13.82 -5.21
CA ALA A 305 -12.55 -14.62 -6.36
C ALA A 305 -11.28 -15.24 -6.98
N ARG A 306 -11.42 -16.42 -7.58
CA ARG A 306 -10.36 -16.97 -8.44
C ARG A 306 -10.36 -16.27 -9.79
N PRO A 307 -9.21 -15.85 -10.30
CA PRO A 307 -9.11 -15.18 -11.59
C PRO A 307 -9.40 -16.12 -12.78
#